data_0b230472b2ed4d8a1f1028d413219826
#
_entry.id   0b230472b2ed4d8a1f1028d413219826
#
_cell.length_a   1.000
_cell.length_b   1.000
_cell.length_c   1.000
_cell.angle_alpha   90.00
_cell.angle_beta   90.00
_cell.angle_gamma   90.00
#
_symmetry.space_group_name_H-M   'P 1'
#
loop_
_entity.id
_entity.type
_entity.pdbx_description
1 polymer ?
#
loop_
_entity_poly.entity_id
_entity_poly.type
_entity_poly.pdbx_seq_one_letter_code
_entity_poly.pdbx_strand_id
1 'polypeptide(L)'
;ISGISRYSPMISVSTKRDKVVYTHYMKNHYELYEASTTNLLNKPVEDSKSINQIAGTLPVINKETIDVVNKNLRARDMYNFENPASFTVAPYKPKFKLDYIGGGTGVGVGNNTFGTSTGLQGGIDMLFGDILGNNQMFGQLAVNGEIYDFGGQWSYLNRSNRLAWGVGLSHVPLRTGFQNYFLDTINTNQGLLEVVNNQIDLIRVFDQGLSLFAHYPFSTTLRIEGGIQGSYRSFRYDQYNNYYQPFGNQLQYIGQEREKIPIPDTLQLSQYYSLVKGAGASVNIAVVGDNSFFGLTAPLAGHRYRFGVDKYF
;
A
#
# COMPACT_ATOMS: atom_id res chain seq x y z
N ILE A 1 -28.99 -15.01 24.85
CA ILE A 1 -27.88 -14.05 24.91
C ILE A 1 -26.72 -14.66 24.14
N SER A 2 -26.43 -14.17 22.96
CA SER A 2 -25.32 -14.64 22.17
C SER A 2 -24.11 -13.76 22.39
N GLY A 3 -23.08 -14.26 23.05
CA GLY A 3 -21.77 -13.67 23.05
C GLY A 3 -21.17 -13.83 21.66
N ILE A 4 -21.09 -12.74 20.91
CA ILE A 4 -20.56 -12.76 19.55
C ILE A 4 -19.05 -12.91 19.54
N SER A 5 -18.37 -12.47 20.60
CA SER A 5 -16.95 -12.71 20.76
C SER A 5 -16.52 -12.57 22.22
N ARG A 6 -15.32 -13.09 22.53
CA ARG A 6 -14.66 -12.93 23.84
C ARG A 6 -14.46 -11.46 24.24
N TYR A 7 -14.49 -10.56 23.29
CA TYR A 7 -14.20 -9.14 23.47
C TYR A 7 -15.44 -8.25 23.40
N SER A 8 -16.62 -8.82 23.21
CA SER A 8 -17.90 -8.09 23.23
C SER A 8 -18.61 -8.40 24.53
N PRO A 9 -18.41 -7.61 25.60
CA PRO A 9 -19.12 -7.84 26.83
C PRO A 9 -20.61 -7.60 26.59
N MET A 10 -21.41 -8.61 26.88
CA MET A 10 -22.86 -8.54 26.76
C MET A 10 -23.49 -7.78 27.89
N ILE A 11 -22.78 -7.68 28.99
CA ILE A 11 -23.18 -6.99 30.21
C ILE A 11 -22.00 -6.13 30.67
N SER A 12 -22.27 -4.86 30.90
CA SER A 12 -21.33 -3.94 31.52
C SER A 12 -21.95 -3.38 32.79
N VAL A 13 -21.21 -3.45 33.87
CA VAL A 13 -21.66 -3.00 35.18
C VAL A 13 -20.83 -1.79 35.62
N SER A 14 -21.52 -0.71 36.00
CA SER A 14 -20.85 0.46 36.57
C SER A 14 -20.66 0.28 38.05
N THR A 15 -19.41 0.27 38.54
CA THR A 15 -19.08 0.19 39.94
C THR A 15 -19.37 1.49 40.72
N LYS A 16 -19.55 2.61 40.03
CA LYS A 16 -19.79 3.95 40.65
C LYS A 16 -21.25 4.41 40.52
N ARG A 17 -21.98 3.85 39.62
CA ARG A 17 -23.38 4.19 39.36
C ARG A 17 -24.15 2.87 39.41
N ASP A 18 -25.22 2.80 40.11
CA ASP A 18 -26.05 1.60 40.22
C ASP A 18 -26.74 1.27 38.85
N LYS A 19 -25.92 0.95 37.86
CA LYS A 19 -26.38 0.72 36.50
C LYS A 19 -25.70 -0.47 35.86
N VAL A 20 -26.50 -1.27 35.21
CA VAL A 20 -26.09 -2.40 34.34
C VAL A 20 -26.62 -2.14 32.95
N VAL A 21 -25.75 -2.18 31.97
CA VAL A 21 -26.13 -2.11 30.56
C VAL A 21 -25.91 -3.47 29.93
N TYR A 22 -26.91 -3.96 29.22
CA TYR A 22 -26.83 -5.26 28.54
C TYR A 22 -27.47 -5.21 27.17
N THR A 23 -27.02 -6.11 26.29
CA THR A 23 -27.60 -6.28 24.95
C THR A 23 -28.68 -7.35 24.96
N HIS A 24 -29.80 -7.06 24.34
CA HIS A 24 -30.88 -7.99 24.09
C HIS A 24 -31.14 -8.12 22.61
N TYR A 25 -31.26 -9.37 22.13
CA TYR A 25 -31.60 -9.64 20.75
C TYR A 25 -33.09 -9.90 20.60
N MET A 26 -33.77 -9.05 19.86
CA MET A 26 -35.20 -9.16 19.61
C MET A 26 -35.53 -8.69 18.21
N LYS A 27 -36.45 -9.38 17.53
CA LYS A 27 -36.92 -9.01 16.18
C LYS A 27 -35.80 -8.79 15.16
N ASN A 28 -34.79 -9.65 15.19
CA ASN A 28 -33.67 -9.66 14.25
C ASN A 28 -32.68 -8.48 14.37
N HIS A 29 -32.67 -7.77 15.50
CA HIS A 29 -31.70 -6.72 15.80
C HIS A 29 -31.32 -6.74 17.29
N TYR A 30 -30.20 -6.09 17.61
CA TYR A 30 -29.73 -5.92 18.99
C TYR A 30 -30.16 -4.58 19.54
N GLU A 31 -30.71 -4.59 20.73
CA GLU A 31 -31.06 -3.40 21.50
C GLU A 31 -30.24 -3.32 22.78
N LEU A 32 -29.91 -2.11 23.20
CA LEU A 32 -29.21 -1.84 24.45
C LEU A 32 -30.23 -1.49 25.52
N TYR A 33 -30.20 -2.21 26.63
CA TYR A 33 -31.04 -1.98 27.79
C TYR A 33 -30.19 -1.52 28.96
N GLU A 34 -30.74 -0.63 29.77
CA GLU A 34 -30.20 -0.18 31.04
C GLU A 34 -31.10 -0.64 32.18
N ALA A 35 -30.53 -1.19 33.23
CA ALA A 35 -31.23 -1.56 34.46
C ALA A 35 -30.42 -1.09 35.68
N SER A 36 -31.12 -0.82 36.79
CA SER A 36 -30.46 -0.65 38.11
C SER A 36 -30.12 -2.00 38.69
N THR A 37 -29.00 -2.14 39.37
CA THR A 37 -28.59 -3.37 40.07
C THR A 37 -29.61 -3.80 41.11
N THR A 38 -30.35 -2.84 41.68
CA THR A 38 -31.44 -3.09 42.65
C THR A 38 -32.62 -3.83 42.04
N ASN A 39 -32.82 -3.70 40.71
CA ASN A 39 -33.90 -4.37 39.97
C ASN A 39 -33.50 -5.77 39.47
N LEU A 40 -32.27 -6.18 39.65
CA LEU A 40 -31.82 -7.52 39.29
C LEU A 40 -32.31 -8.55 40.30
N LEU A 41 -32.74 -9.68 39.75
CA LEU A 41 -33.17 -10.81 40.57
C LEU A 41 -31.94 -11.46 41.24
N ASN A 42 -31.50 -10.95 42.36
CA ASN A 42 -30.31 -11.39 43.08
C ASN A 42 -30.57 -12.70 43.81
N LYS A 43 -30.96 -13.74 43.05
CA LYS A 43 -31.15 -15.08 43.59
C LYS A 43 -29.97 -15.96 43.24
N PRO A 44 -29.39 -16.70 44.19
CA PRO A 44 -28.38 -17.73 43.87
C PRO A 44 -29.00 -18.76 42.94
N VAL A 45 -28.28 -19.17 41.90
CA VAL A 45 -28.68 -20.26 41.03
C VAL A 45 -28.35 -21.57 41.77
N GLU A 46 -29.37 -22.23 42.29
CA GLU A 46 -29.21 -23.42 43.15
C GLU A 46 -28.82 -24.68 42.33
N ASP A 47 -29.17 -24.75 41.04
CA ASP A 47 -28.76 -25.85 40.18
C ASP A 47 -28.58 -25.38 38.73
N SER A 48 -27.38 -25.56 38.23
CA SER A 48 -27.06 -25.24 36.81
C SER A 48 -27.76 -26.17 35.81
N LYS A 49 -28.32 -27.29 36.28
CA LYS A 49 -29.08 -28.25 35.44
C LYS A 49 -30.49 -27.76 35.12
N SER A 50 -31.02 -26.77 35.88
CA SER A 50 -32.35 -26.21 35.64
C SER A 50 -32.32 -25.07 34.59
N ILE A 51 -31.17 -24.63 34.22
CA ILE A 51 -31.01 -23.60 33.18
C ILE A 51 -31.24 -24.26 31.82
N ASN A 52 -32.37 -23.94 31.23
CA ASN A 52 -32.70 -24.43 29.90
C ASN A 52 -31.72 -23.86 28.89
N GLN A 53 -30.75 -24.65 28.47
CA GLN A 53 -29.69 -24.31 27.53
C GLN A 53 -30.20 -24.26 26.08
N ILE A 54 -31.43 -23.80 25.89
CA ILE A 54 -32.06 -23.72 24.57
C ILE A 54 -31.44 -22.55 23.79
N ALA A 55 -30.99 -22.90 22.61
CA ALA A 55 -30.61 -22.02 21.52
C ALA A 55 -29.44 -21.03 21.77
N GLY A 56 -28.30 -21.39 21.29
CA GLY A 56 -27.12 -20.51 21.16
C GLY A 56 -26.05 -20.68 22.24
N THR A 57 -26.28 -21.51 23.24
CA THR A 57 -25.17 -21.97 24.07
C THR A 57 -24.56 -23.20 23.41
N LEU A 58 -23.30 -23.12 23.09
CA LEU A 58 -22.51 -24.31 22.80
C LEU A 58 -22.70 -25.31 23.97
N PRO A 59 -22.89 -26.58 23.71
CA PRO A 59 -23.00 -27.60 24.75
C PRO A 59 -21.83 -27.43 25.71
N VAL A 60 -22.11 -27.54 27.02
CA VAL A 60 -21.06 -27.51 28.05
C VAL A 60 -20.06 -28.59 27.67
N ILE A 61 -18.93 -28.13 27.24
CA ILE A 61 -17.81 -28.95 26.88
C ILE A 61 -17.36 -29.61 28.20
N ASN A 62 -17.66 -30.89 28.36
CA ASN A 62 -17.20 -31.63 29.52
C ASN A 62 -15.67 -31.48 29.59
N LYS A 63 -15.14 -30.86 30.64
CA LYS A 63 -13.69 -30.64 30.78
C LYS A 63 -12.88 -31.92 30.61
N GLU A 64 -13.50 -33.05 30.92
CA GLU A 64 -12.87 -34.39 30.76
C GLU A 64 -12.74 -34.84 29.30
N THR A 65 -13.63 -34.36 28.39
CA THR A 65 -13.59 -34.75 26.97
C THR A 65 -12.78 -33.81 26.10
N ILE A 66 -12.40 -32.64 26.61
CA ILE A 66 -11.70 -31.58 25.81
C ILE A 66 -10.29 -31.28 26.30
N ASP A 67 -9.79 -32.15 27.12
CA ASP A 67 -8.36 -32.09 27.39
C ASP A 67 -7.52 -32.82 26.31
N VAL A 68 -8.07 -32.92 25.07
CA VAL A 68 -7.33 -33.48 23.94
C VAL A 68 -6.02 -32.73 23.71
N VAL A 69 -6.02 -31.42 23.84
CA VAL A 69 -4.80 -30.61 23.67
C VAL A 69 -3.82 -30.90 24.81
N ASN A 70 -4.25 -30.84 26.06
CA ASN A 70 -3.38 -31.12 27.21
C ASN A 70 -2.99 -32.60 27.27
N LYS A 71 -3.90 -33.52 26.91
CA LYS A 71 -3.59 -34.92 26.81
C LYS A 71 -2.54 -35.19 25.74
N ASN A 72 -2.66 -34.56 24.57
CA ASN A 72 -1.68 -34.70 23.51
C ASN A 72 -0.37 -33.99 23.86
N LEU A 73 -0.40 -32.81 24.55
CA LEU A 73 0.79 -32.18 25.06
C LEU A 73 1.52 -33.03 26.12
N ARG A 74 0.79 -33.74 26.98
CA ARG A 74 1.37 -34.68 27.96
C ARG A 74 1.84 -35.97 27.33
N ALA A 75 1.18 -36.40 26.26
CA ALA A 75 1.55 -37.59 25.49
C ALA A 75 2.57 -37.27 24.36
N ARG A 76 3.30 -36.24 24.53
CA ARG A 76 4.30 -35.73 23.53
C ARG A 76 5.23 -36.86 23.04
N ASP A 77 5.65 -37.76 23.94
CA ASP A 77 6.54 -38.85 23.60
C ASP A 77 5.88 -39.96 22.74
N MET A 78 4.53 -40.02 22.74
CA MET A 78 3.79 -40.94 21.87
C MET A 78 3.81 -40.53 20.39
N TYR A 79 4.09 -39.27 20.10
CA TYR A 79 4.10 -38.75 18.72
C TYR A 79 5.51 -38.76 18.12
N ASN A 80 6.48 -39.38 18.77
CA ASN A 80 7.88 -39.42 18.33
C ASN A 80 8.45 -38.03 18.00
N PHE A 81 8.03 -36.97 18.72
CA PHE A 81 8.68 -35.70 18.63
C PHE A 81 10.10 -35.83 19.19
N GLU A 82 11.10 -35.55 18.39
CA GLU A 82 12.47 -35.56 18.85
C GLU A 82 12.65 -34.65 20.07
N ASN A 83 13.48 -35.09 21.01
CA ASN A 83 13.79 -34.28 22.17
C ASN A 83 14.46 -32.96 21.68
N PRO A 84 13.97 -31.78 22.07
CA PRO A 84 14.63 -30.51 21.69
C PRO A 84 16.10 -30.44 22.03
N ALA A 85 16.57 -31.19 23.02
CA ALA A 85 17.98 -31.29 23.35
C ALA A 85 18.84 -32.02 22.29
N SER A 86 18.20 -32.75 21.38
CA SER A 86 18.89 -33.43 20.26
C SER A 86 19.04 -32.55 19.03
N PHE A 87 18.41 -31.38 19.00
CA PHE A 87 18.51 -30.48 17.85
C PHE A 87 19.85 -29.80 17.79
N THR A 88 20.51 -29.90 16.64
CA THR A 88 21.71 -29.14 16.38
C THR A 88 21.37 -27.70 16.01
N VAL A 89 21.87 -26.76 16.78
CA VAL A 89 21.71 -25.34 16.48
C VAL A 89 22.59 -25.00 15.28
N ALA A 90 21.96 -24.60 14.19
CA ALA A 90 22.67 -24.13 13.00
C ALA A 90 22.44 -22.63 12.81
N PRO A 91 23.46 -21.87 12.33
CA PRO A 91 23.27 -20.46 12.04
C PRO A 91 22.24 -20.31 10.92
N TYR A 92 21.28 -19.41 11.12
CA TYR A 92 20.27 -19.10 10.12
C TYR A 92 20.91 -18.40 8.91
N LYS A 93 20.67 -18.96 7.73
CA LYS A 93 21.03 -18.33 6.45
C LYS A 93 19.76 -17.92 5.72
N PRO A 94 19.54 -16.63 5.48
CA PRO A 94 18.32 -16.16 4.79
C PRO A 94 18.28 -16.73 3.37
N LYS A 95 17.14 -17.29 2.99
CA LYS A 95 16.83 -17.72 1.63
C LYS A 95 15.55 -17.01 1.22
N PHE A 96 15.64 -16.17 0.20
CA PHE A 96 14.49 -15.46 -0.33
C PHE A 96 13.60 -16.40 -1.13
N LYS A 97 12.30 -16.27 -0.89
CA LYS A 97 11.24 -16.90 -1.67
C LYS A 97 10.27 -15.82 -2.13
N LEU A 98 9.63 -16.06 -3.25
CA LEU A 98 8.53 -15.21 -3.71
C LEU A 98 7.31 -15.49 -2.82
N ASP A 99 6.90 -14.49 -2.04
CA ASP A 99 5.75 -14.57 -1.13
C ASP A 99 4.47 -14.09 -1.82
N TYR A 100 4.61 -13.10 -2.71
CA TYR A 100 3.49 -12.51 -3.41
C TYR A 100 3.92 -12.01 -4.79
N ILE A 101 3.08 -12.25 -5.76
CA ILE A 101 3.10 -11.63 -7.07
C ILE A 101 1.70 -11.13 -7.38
N GLY A 102 1.59 -9.87 -7.70
CA GLY A 102 0.37 -9.23 -8.11
C GLY A 102 0.59 -8.37 -9.32
N GLY A 103 -0.47 -7.87 -9.88
CA GLY A 103 -0.37 -6.97 -10.99
C GLY A 103 -1.71 -6.82 -11.69
N GLY A 104 -1.80 -5.77 -12.46
CA GLY A 104 -2.97 -5.47 -13.29
C GLY A 104 -2.52 -4.94 -14.62
N THR A 105 -3.20 -5.36 -15.66
CA THR A 105 -3.07 -4.76 -16.99
C THR A 105 -4.39 -4.12 -17.37
N GLY A 106 -4.32 -2.93 -17.93
CA GLY A 106 -5.51 -2.21 -18.39
C GLY A 106 -5.18 -1.25 -19.51
N VAL A 107 -6.14 -0.99 -20.37
CA VAL A 107 -6.09 0.17 -21.25
C VAL A 107 -6.70 1.31 -20.45
N GLY A 108 -5.90 2.27 -20.05
CA GLY A 108 -6.31 3.40 -19.24
C GLY A 108 -6.30 4.69 -20.04
N VAL A 109 -7.30 5.52 -19.77
CA VAL A 109 -7.26 6.95 -20.10
C VAL A 109 -6.92 7.66 -18.79
N GLY A 110 -5.68 8.11 -18.65
CA GLY A 110 -5.25 8.89 -17.49
C GLY A 110 -5.46 10.38 -17.75
N ASN A 111 -6.30 11.02 -16.95
CA ASN A 111 -6.32 12.48 -16.86
C ASN A 111 -5.39 12.89 -15.72
N ASN A 112 -4.28 13.53 -16.06
CA ASN A 112 -3.45 14.21 -15.08
C ASN A 112 -3.54 15.73 -15.32
N THR A 113 -2.92 16.49 -14.45
CA THR A 113 -2.91 17.99 -14.50
C THR A 113 -2.45 18.57 -15.85
N PHE A 114 -1.90 17.76 -16.73
CA PHE A 114 -1.26 18.17 -17.97
C PHE A 114 -1.85 17.52 -19.23
N GLY A 115 -3.01 16.87 -19.14
CA GLY A 115 -3.71 16.31 -20.29
C GLY A 115 -4.15 14.86 -20.15
N THR A 116 -4.83 14.39 -21.17
CA THR A 116 -5.34 13.02 -21.27
C THR A 116 -4.31 12.15 -21.97
N SER A 117 -3.84 11.10 -21.30
CA SER A 117 -3.01 10.07 -21.92
C SER A 117 -3.79 8.77 -22.06
N THR A 118 -3.81 8.23 -23.26
CA THR A 118 -4.31 6.89 -23.56
C THR A 118 -3.12 5.97 -23.73
N GLY A 119 -3.09 4.85 -23.05
CA GLY A 119 -2.00 3.91 -23.21
C GLY A 119 -2.25 2.59 -22.50
N LEU A 120 -1.41 1.63 -22.80
CA LEU A 120 -1.33 0.39 -22.04
C LEU A 120 -0.79 0.73 -20.65
N GLN A 121 -1.61 0.53 -19.64
CA GLN A 121 -1.19 0.64 -18.24
C GLN A 121 -1.11 -0.76 -17.66
N GLY A 122 0.03 -1.11 -17.13
CA GLY A 122 0.20 -2.38 -16.46
C GLY A 122 1.39 -2.36 -15.53
N GLY A 123 1.29 -3.14 -14.48
CA GLY A 123 2.37 -3.27 -13.53
C GLY A 123 2.37 -4.64 -12.89
N ILE A 124 3.52 -5.03 -12.41
CA ILE A 124 3.75 -6.25 -11.65
C ILE A 124 4.38 -5.84 -10.33
N ASP A 125 3.76 -6.27 -9.24
CA ASP A 125 4.26 -6.12 -7.88
C ASP A 125 4.75 -7.48 -7.39
N MET A 126 5.94 -7.50 -6.80
CA MET A 126 6.57 -8.71 -6.28
C MET A 126 7.05 -8.47 -4.85
N LEU A 127 6.77 -9.41 -3.98
CA LEU A 127 7.30 -9.43 -2.63
C LEU A 127 8.07 -10.72 -2.43
N PHE A 128 9.29 -10.59 -1.97
CA PHE A 128 10.14 -11.70 -1.57
C PHE A 128 10.46 -11.58 -0.09
N GLY A 129 10.41 -12.68 0.61
CA GLY A 129 10.76 -12.75 2.02
C GLY A 129 11.63 -13.94 2.36
N ASP A 130 12.26 -13.88 3.51
CA ASP A 130 12.85 -15.06 4.12
C ASP A 130 11.85 -15.70 5.09
N ILE A 131 12.06 -16.96 5.45
CA ILE A 131 11.13 -17.74 6.28
C ILE A 131 10.88 -17.11 7.67
N LEU A 132 11.81 -16.31 8.18
CA LEU A 132 11.67 -15.60 9.45
C LEU A 132 11.07 -14.19 9.29
N GLY A 133 10.90 -13.71 8.05
CA GLY A 133 10.44 -12.36 7.78
C GLY A 133 11.41 -11.25 8.17
N ASN A 134 12.67 -11.61 8.43
CA ASN A 134 13.70 -10.65 8.82
C ASN A 134 14.22 -9.85 7.63
N ASN A 135 14.16 -10.44 6.44
CA ASN A 135 14.62 -9.84 5.20
C ASN A 135 13.49 -9.85 4.19
N GLN A 136 13.18 -8.69 3.67
CA GLN A 136 12.12 -8.53 2.67
C GLN A 136 12.64 -7.71 1.50
N MET A 137 12.25 -8.10 0.29
CA MET A 137 12.46 -7.32 -0.93
C MET A 137 11.12 -7.07 -1.58
N PHE A 138 10.87 -5.83 -1.94
CA PHE A 138 9.72 -5.43 -2.73
C PHE A 138 10.22 -4.94 -4.08
N GLY A 139 9.61 -5.41 -5.13
CA GLY A 139 9.85 -4.97 -6.50
C GLY A 139 8.54 -4.61 -7.17
N GLN A 140 8.55 -3.50 -7.88
CA GLN A 140 7.44 -3.08 -8.72
C GLN A 140 7.98 -2.67 -10.08
N LEU A 141 7.33 -3.14 -11.14
CA LEU A 141 7.61 -2.78 -12.51
C LEU A 141 6.31 -2.32 -13.14
N ALA A 142 6.34 -1.20 -13.84
CA ALA A 142 5.17 -0.63 -14.49
C ALA A 142 5.54 -0.10 -15.88
N VAL A 143 4.60 -0.19 -16.80
CA VAL A 143 4.69 0.40 -18.14
C VAL A 143 3.44 1.22 -18.39
N ASN A 144 3.60 2.42 -18.91
CA ASN A 144 2.50 3.33 -19.21
C ASN A 144 2.62 3.87 -20.63
N GLY A 145 2.27 3.04 -21.60
CA GLY A 145 2.23 3.39 -23.01
C GLY A 145 3.44 2.91 -23.79
N GLU A 146 4.47 3.72 -23.93
CA GLU A 146 5.68 3.37 -24.68
C GLU A 146 6.75 2.74 -23.78
N ILE A 147 7.73 2.08 -24.40
CA ILE A 147 8.85 1.46 -23.68
C ILE A 147 9.67 2.50 -22.89
N TYR A 148 9.68 3.75 -23.33
CA TYR A 148 10.31 4.84 -22.60
C TYR A 148 9.57 5.24 -21.31
N ASP A 149 8.31 4.83 -21.20
CA ASP A 149 7.47 5.07 -20.04
C ASP A 149 7.53 3.89 -19.05
N PHE A 150 8.59 3.07 -19.15
CA PHE A 150 8.87 2.03 -18.18
C PHE A 150 9.29 2.65 -16.85
N GLY A 151 8.59 2.27 -15.80
CA GLY A 151 8.88 2.66 -14.44
C GLY A 151 9.17 1.45 -13.56
N GLY A 152 9.85 1.68 -12.47
CA GLY A 152 10.09 0.62 -11.50
C GLY A 152 10.61 1.16 -10.18
N GLN A 153 10.35 0.38 -9.16
CA GLN A 153 10.96 0.56 -7.85
C GLN A 153 11.36 -0.78 -7.28
N TRP A 154 12.40 -0.75 -6.51
CA TRP A 154 12.88 -1.89 -5.75
C TRP A 154 13.32 -1.43 -4.38
N SER A 155 13.00 -2.21 -3.36
CA SER A 155 13.44 -1.95 -2.01
C SER A 155 13.82 -3.23 -1.29
N TYR A 156 14.78 -3.11 -0.41
CA TYR A 156 15.20 -4.15 0.51
C TYR A 156 15.08 -3.64 1.95
N LEU A 157 14.54 -4.45 2.83
CA LEU A 157 14.37 -4.16 4.24
C LEU A 157 14.96 -5.31 5.07
N ASN A 158 15.84 -4.96 6.00
CA ASN A 158 16.38 -5.87 7.01
C ASN A 158 15.88 -5.51 8.39
N ARG A 159 15.28 -6.49 9.07
CA ARG A 159 14.74 -6.40 10.43
C ARG A 159 15.32 -7.47 11.35
N SER A 160 16.49 -8.01 11.02
CA SER A 160 17.13 -9.06 11.83
C SER A 160 17.54 -8.57 13.23
N ASN A 161 17.74 -7.28 13.38
CA ASN A 161 18.13 -6.65 14.62
C ASN A 161 17.08 -5.59 15.06
N ARG A 162 17.26 -5.08 16.27
CA ARG A 162 16.40 -3.98 16.77
C ARG A 162 16.46 -2.74 15.87
N LEU A 163 17.63 -2.42 15.31
CA LEU A 163 17.75 -1.44 14.25
C LEU A 163 17.32 -2.10 12.93
N ALA A 164 16.18 -1.71 12.41
CA ALA A 164 15.79 -2.09 11.08
C ALA A 164 16.24 -1.02 10.08
N TRP A 165 16.73 -1.46 8.94
CA TRP A 165 17.23 -0.59 7.88
C TRP A 165 16.89 -1.12 6.49
N GLY A 166 16.87 -0.23 5.53
CA GLY A 166 16.59 -0.61 4.16
C GLY A 166 17.19 0.34 3.14
N VAL A 167 17.16 -0.13 1.91
CA VAL A 167 17.58 0.62 0.73
C VAL A 167 16.48 0.55 -0.32
N GLY A 168 16.26 1.64 -1.02
CA GLY A 168 15.29 1.73 -2.11
C GLY A 168 15.90 2.34 -3.35
N LEU A 169 15.51 1.82 -4.51
CA LEU A 169 15.81 2.34 -5.83
C LEU A 169 14.50 2.62 -6.54
N SER A 170 14.43 3.72 -7.27
CA SER A 170 13.24 4.06 -8.06
C SER A 170 13.60 4.72 -9.38
N HIS A 171 12.80 4.45 -10.38
CA HIS A 171 12.77 5.13 -11.67
C HIS A 171 11.32 5.40 -12.02
N VAL A 172 10.91 6.65 -11.94
CA VAL A 172 9.52 7.05 -12.11
C VAL A 172 9.42 7.96 -13.34
N PRO A 173 8.87 7.46 -14.46
CA PRO A 173 8.56 8.28 -15.62
C PRO A 173 7.23 8.99 -15.40
N LEU A 174 7.23 10.30 -15.55
CA LEU A 174 6.05 11.14 -15.63
C LEU A 174 5.92 11.66 -17.05
N ARG A 175 4.73 11.62 -17.61
CA ARG A 175 4.46 12.04 -18.98
C ARG A 175 3.43 13.14 -19.01
N THR A 176 3.71 14.20 -19.77
CA THR A 176 2.77 15.26 -20.09
C THR A 176 2.86 15.57 -21.57
N GLY A 177 1.80 16.11 -22.15
CA GLY A 177 1.80 16.45 -23.57
C GLY A 177 0.80 17.53 -23.91
N PHE A 178 1.07 18.21 -25.04
CA PHE A 178 0.20 19.21 -25.63
C PHE A 178 -0.11 18.79 -27.06
N GLN A 179 -1.26 19.16 -27.55
CA GLN A 179 -1.69 18.87 -28.93
C GLN A 179 -2.16 20.15 -29.58
N ASN A 180 -1.57 20.45 -30.74
CA ASN A 180 -1.90 21.63 -31.52
C ASN A 180 -2.24 21.22 -32.94
N TYR A 181 -3.14 21.98 -33.57
CA TYR A 181 -3.49 21.82 -34.98
C TYR A 181 -3.21 23.13 -35.70
N PHE A 182 -2.48 23.05 -36.79
CA PHE A 182 -2.20 24.21 -37.66
C PHE A 182 -1.99 23.78 -39.09
N LEU A 183 -2.12 24.72 -40.01
CA LEU A 183 -1.80 24.50 -41.41
C LEU A 183 -0.28 24.60 -41.60
N ASP A 184 0.25 23.63 -42.32
CA ASP A 184 1.69 23.51 -42.60
C ASP A 184 1.90 23.14 -44.06
N THR A 185 3.14 23.23 -44.51
CA THR A 185 3.50 22.89 -45.87
C THR A 185 4.65 21.89 -45.85
N ILE A 186 4.44 20.72 -46.39
CA ILE A 186 5.50 19.70 -46.52
C ILE A 186 6.01 19.63 -47.95
N ASN A 187 7.30 19.35 -48.08
CA ASN A 187 7.91 19.11 -49.38
C ASN A 187 7.80 17.64 -49.77
N THR A 188 7.14 17.39 -50.88
CA THR A 188 6.97 16.04 -51.42
C THR A 188 7.71 15.91 -52.75
N ASN A 189 7.86 14.69 -53.23
CA ASN A 189 8.46 14.45 -54.56
C ASN A 189 7.70 15.11 -55.73
N GLN A 190 6.49 15.61 -55.48
CA GLN A 190 5.62 16.29 -56.45
C GLN A 190 5.52 17.78 -56.24
N GLY A 191 6.27 18.32 -55.23
CA GLY A 191 6.26 19.75 -54.90
C GLY A 191 5.74 19.99 -53.46
N LEU A 192 5.47 21.26 -53.17
CA LEU A 192 4.94 21.71 -51.89
C LEU A 192 3.46 21.29 -51.76
N LEU A 193 3.14 20.64 -50.66
CA LEU A 193 1.79 20.21 -50.32
C LEU A 193 1.34 20.87 -49.04
N GLU A 194 0.19 21.57 -49.09
CA GLU A 194 -0.47 22.09 -47.86
C GLU A 194 -1.15 20.95 -47.07
N VAL A 195 -0.90 20.90 -45.82
CA VAL A 195 -1.37 19.86 -44.90
C VAL A 195 -1.89 20.47 -43.60
N VAL A 196 -2.74 19.76 -42.91
CA VAL A 196 -3.06 19.99 -41.52
C VAL A 196 -2.08 19.20 -40.69
N ASN A 197 -1.24 19.89 -39.93
CA ASN A 197 -0.33 19.26 -38.99
C ASN A 197 -1.01 19.18 -37.62
N ASN A 198 -1.17 17.96 -37.13
CA ASN A 198 -1.53 17.66 -35.77
C ASN A 198 -0.25 17.37 -34.99
N GLN A 199 0.30 18.41 -34.39
CA GLN A 199 1.51 18.34 -33.59
C GLN A 199 1.19 17.89 -32.18
N ILE A 200 1.84 16.83 -31.75
CA ILE A 200 1.79 16.29 -30.38
C ILE A 200 3.15 16.48 -29.74
N ASP A 201 3.21 17.32 -28.77
CA ASP A 201 4.39 17.60 -27.96
C ASP A 201 4.36 16.72 -26.70
N LEU A 202 5.29 15.78 -26.60
CA LEU A 202 5.34 14.81 -25.51
C LEU A 202 6.60 15.02 -24.66
N ILE A 203 6.40 15.51 -23.46
CA ILE A 203 7.46 15.75 -22.50
C ILE A 203 7.45 14.64 -21.46
N ARG A 204 8.57 13.97 -21.29
CA ARG A 204 8.82 12.95 -20.27
C ARG A 204 9.77 13.50 -19.23
N VAL A 205 9.42 13.34 -17.98
CA VAL A 205 10.23 13.64 -16.82
C VAL A 205 10.60 12.34 -16.16
N PHE A 206 11.85 12.05 -16.00
CA PHE A 206 12.35 10.85 -15.34
C PHE A 206 12.91 11.25 -13.98
N ASP A 207 12.29 10.78 -12.92
CA ASP A 207 12.80 10.91 -11.56
C ASP A 207 13.42 9.58 -11.12
N GLN A 208 14.73 9.59 -10.92
CA GLN A 208 15.51 8.45 -10.43
C GLN A 208 15.87 8.69 -8.97
N GLY A 209 15.68 7.70 -8.12
CA GLY A 209 15.89 7.84 -6.70
C GLY A 209 16.69 6.69 -6.10
N LEU A 210 17.57 7.04 -5.17
CA LEU A 210 18.22 6.13 -4.25
C LEU A 210 17.90 6.58 -2.83
N SER A 211 17.37 5.68 -2.00
CA SER A 211 17.04 5.96 -0.61
C SER A 211 17.69 4.97 0.33
N LEU A 212 18.16 5.46 1.46
CA LEU A 212 18.58 4.70 2.62
C LEU A 212 17.71 5.12 3.79
N PHE A 213 17.12 4.18 4.50
CA PHE A 213 16.27 4.47 5.63
C PHE A 213 16.51 3.50 6.77
N ALA A 214 16.28 3.96 7.98
CA ALA A 214 16.41 3.15 9.18
C ALA A 214 15.39 3.57 10.23
N HIS A 215 14.98 2.63 11.06
CA HIS A 215 14.19 2.92 12.23
C HIS A 215 14.63 2.10 13.44
N TYR A 216 14.57 2.72 14.59
CA TYR A 216 14.92 2.10 15.85
C TYR A 216 13.74 2.21 16.83
N PRO A 217 13.12 1.09 17.22
CA PRO A 217 12.03 1.08 18.19
C PRO A 217 12.57 1.18 19.62
N PHE A 218 12.09 2.16 20.37
CA PHE A 218 12.31 2.27 21.82
C PHE A 218 11.36 1.35 22.58
N SER A 219 10.12 1.26 22.09
CA SER A 219 9.06 0.40 22.61
C SER A 219 8.21 -0.13 21.46
N THR A 220 7.16 -0.87 21.77
CA THR A 220 6.16 -1.34 20.79
C THR A 220 5.35 -0.20 20.16
N THR A 221 5.35 0.97 20.82
CA THR A 221 4.53 2.12 20.42
C THR A 221 5.34 3.36 20.06
N LEU A 222 6.67 3.36 20.27
CA LEU A 222 7.53 4.52 20.05
C LEU A 222 8.79 4.13 19.30
N ARG A 223 9.09 4.83 18.21
CA ARG A 223 10.31 4.65 17.43
C ARG A 223 10.86 5.99 16.93
N ILE A 224 12.15 6.02 16.67
CA ILE A 224 12.80 7.01 15.83
C ILE A 224 13.01 6.42 14.45
N GLU A 225 12.82 7.23 13.43
CA GLU A 225 13.09 6.86 12.04
C GLU A 225 13.87 7.98 11.36
N GLY A 226 14.65 7.61 10.37
CA GLY A 226 15.40 8.56 9.57
C GLY A 226 15.80 7.98 8.24
N GLY A 227 16.12 8.86 7.30
CA GLY A 227 16.51 8.47 5.96
C GLY A 227 17.31 9.52 5.24
N ILE A 228 17.99 9.07 4.21
CA ILE A 228 18.71 9.90 3.25
C ILE A 228 18.22 9.48 1.87
N GLN A 229 17.88 10.44 1.05
CA GLN A 229 17.46 10.21 -0.32
C GLN A 229 18.28 11.09 -1.26
N GLY A 230 18.85 10.47 -2.28
CA GLY A 230 19.38 11.13 -3.45
C GLY A 230 18.44 10.94 -4.62
N SER A 231 18.26 11.96 -5.44
CA SER A 231 17.45 11.90 -6.64
C SER A 231 18.14 12.57 -7.82
N TYR A 232 17.83 12.12 -9.02
CA TYR A 232 18.26 12.75 -10.25
C TYR A 232 17.08 12.88 -11.20
N ARG A 233 16.86 14.08 -11.68
CA ARG A 233 15.80 14.41 -12.63
C ARG A 233 16.37 14.68 -14.00
N SER A 234 15.77 14.04 -15.01
CA SER A 234 16.09 14.27 -16.42
C SER A 234 14.83 14.41 -17.25
N PHE A 235 14.98 15.01 -18.43
CA PHE A 235 13.86 15.29 -19.32
C PHE A 235 14.12 14.69 -20.69
N ARG A 236 13.03 14.35 -21.38
CA ARG A 236 13.01 14.04 -22.79
C ARG A 236 11.78 14.68 -23.44
N TYR A 237 11.99 15.36 -24.56
CA TYR A 237 10.93 15.96 -25.34
C TYR A 237 10.92 15.34 -26.72
N ASP A 238 9.83 14.68 -27.07
CA ASP A 238 9.56 14.13 -28.36
C ASP A 238 8.38 14.90 -28.97
N GLN A 239 8.56 15.43 -30.17
CA GLN A 239 7.52 16.07 -30.97
C GLN A 239 7.11 15.12 -32.07
N TYR A 240 5.81 14.92 -32.20
CA TYR A 240 5.21 14.10 -33.26
C TYR A 240 4.37 15.01 -34.13
N ASN A 241 4.75 15.13 -35.41
CA ASN A 241 4.02 15.86 -36.41
C ASN A 241 3.24 14.85 -37.26
N ASN A 242 1.91 14.84 -37.12
CA ASN A 242 1.03 13.98 -37.88
C ASN A 242 0.40 14.81 -39.00
N TYR A 243 0.71 14.48 -40.23
CA TYR A 243 0.27 15.24 -41.39
C TYR A 243 -0.98 14.65 -42.00
N TYR A 244 -1.96 15.52 -42.25
CA TYR A 244 -3.23 15.18 -42.88
C TYR A 244 -3.48 16.07 -44.08
N GLN A 245 -3.82 15.45 -45.20
CA GLN A 245 -4.25 16.16 -46.40
C GLN A 245 -5.77 16.34 -46.40
N PRO A 246 -6.29 17.54 -46.63
CA PRO A 246 -7.72 17.73 -46.86
C PRO A 246 -8.16 17.04 -48.14
N PHE A 247 -9.16 16.15 -48.06
CA PHE A 247 -9.81 15.52 -49.20
C PHE A 247 -11.33 15.66 -49.09
N GLY A 248 -11.87 16.66 -49.78
CA GLY A 248 -13.26 17.05 -49.58
C GLY A 248 -13.53 17.48 -48.14
N ASN A 249 -14.50 16.86 -47.47
CA ASN A 249 -14.83 17.13 -46.07
C ASN A 249 -14.09 16.23 -45.05
N GLN A 250 -13.09 15.48 -45.48
CA GLN A 250 -12.34 14.55 -44.65
C GLN A 250 -10.86 14.89 -44.65
N LEU A 251 -10.20 14.51 -43.56
CA LEU A 251 -8.75 14.59 -43.43
C LEU A 251 -8.16 13.20 -43.63
N GLN A 252 -7.33 13.05 -44.66
CA GLN A 252 -6.63 11.79 -44.94
C GLN A 252 -5.24 11.86 -44.31
N TYR A 253 -4.91 10.90 -43.47
CA TYR A 253 -3.58 10.76 -42.89
C TYR A 253 -2.57 10.41 -43.97
N ILE A 254 -1.45 11.14 -44.03
CA ILE A 254 -0.41 10.96 -45.05
C ILE A 254 0.95 10.61 -44.48
N GLY A 255 1.18 10.85 -43.20
CA GLY A 255 2.46 10.48 -42.58
C GLY A 255 2.68 11.09 -41.20
N GLN A 256 3.70 10.58 -40.52
CA GLN A 256 4.15 11.08 -39.22
C GLN A 256 5.66 11.30 -39.28
N GLU A 257 6.08 12.41 -38.70
CA GLU A 257 7.48 12.70 -38.43
C GLU A 257 7.66 12.81 -36.92
N ARG A 258 8.79 12.29 -36.44
CA ARG A 258 9.15 12.37 -35.03
C ARG A 258 10.47 13.07 -34.88
N GLU A 259 10.49 14.11 -34.10
CA GLU A 259 11.69 14.88 -33.79
C GLU A 259 11.96 14.86 -32.27
N LYS A 260 13.23 14.78 -31.89
CA LYS A 260 13.66 14.94 -30.51
C LYS A 260 14.11 16.37 -30.30
N ILE A 261 13.34 17.11 -29.55
CA ILE A 261 13.61 18.53 -29.28
C ILE A 261 14.60 18.66 -28.10
N PRO A 262 15.68 19.47 -28.25
CA PRO A 262 16.55 19.79 -27.12
C PRO A 262 15.78 20.53 -26.04
N ILE A 263 15.91 20.10 -24.79
CA ILE A 263 15.29 20.76 -23.64
C ILE A 263 16.37 21.48 -22.83
N PRO A 264 16.12 22.73 -22.41
CA PRO A 264 16.98 23.41 -21.45
C PRO A 264 16.96 22.70 -20.10
N ASP A 265 17.97 22.96 -19.26
CA ASP A 265 18.07 22.32 -17.93
C ASP A 265 16.92 22.72 -16.98
N THR A 266 16.21 23.80 -17.31
CA THR A 266 15.01 24.25 -16.63
C THR A 266 13.81 24.17 -17.58
N LEU A 267 12.85 23.30 -17.26
CA LEU A 267 11.60 23.16 -18.00
C LEU A 267 10.51 23.97 -17.32
N GLN A 268 10.06 25.05 -17.97
CA GLN A 268 8.96 25.85 -17.47
C GLN A 268 7.62 25.27 -17.94
N LEU A 269 6.84 24.72 -17.03
CA LEU A 269 5.54 24.12 -17.32
C LEU A 269 4.38 25.10 -17.20
N SER A 270 4.55 26.15 -16.39
CA SER A 270 3.60 27.25 -16.25
C SER A 270 4.31 28.50 -15.73
N GLN A 271 3.60 29.63 -15.67
CA GLN A 271 4.13 30.86 -15.10
C GLN A 271 4.67 30.72 -13.68
N TYR A 272 4.12 29.75 -12.91
CA TYR A 272 4.43 29.55 -11.50
C TYR A 272 5.18 28.25 -11.20
N TYR A 273 5.39 27.39 -12.19
CA TYR A 273 5.95 26.07 -11.96
C TYR A 273 7.00 25.70 -13.01
N SER A 274 8.21 25.49 -12.54
CA SER A 274 9.32 25.00 -13.35
C SER A 274 9.95 23.76 -12.72
N LEU A 275 10.39 22.85 -13.57
CA LEU A 275 11.18 21.69 -13.19
C LEU A 275 12.63 21.93 -13.60
N VAL A 276 13.55 21.63 -12.70
CA VAL A 276 15.00 21.74 -12.94
C VAL A 276 15.55 20.33 -13.12
N LYS A 277 16.37 20.16 -14.16
CA LYS A 277 17.17 18.96 -14.37
C LYS A 277 18.34 18.95 -13.40
N GLY A 278 18.67 17.82 -12.84
CA GLY A 278 19.83 17.69 -11.99
C GLY A 278 19.63 16.77 -10.81
N ALA A 279 20.64 16.77 -9.95
CA ALA A 279 20.64 16.00 -8.73
C ALA A 279 20.05 16.80 -7.57
N GLY A 280 19.36 16.12 -6.68
CA GLY A 280 18.89 16.63 -5.40
C GLY A 280 19.15 15.63 -4.32
N ALA A 281 19.22 16.08 -3.09
CA ALA A 281 19.32 15.22 -1.92
C ALA A 281 18.39 15.69 -0.81
N SER A 282 17.94 14.77 0.01
CA SER A 282 17.19 15.09 1.21
C SER A 282 17.58 14.20 2.37
N VAL A 283 17.47 14.72 3.57
CA VAL A 283 17.66 13.98 4.82
C VAL A 283 16.44 14.22 5.70
N ASN A 284 15.94 13.17 6.31
CA ASN A 284 14.84 13.26 7.25
C ASN A 284 15.17 12.54 8.56
N ILE A 285 14.56 13.02 9.63
CA ILE A 285 14.55 12.37 10.93
C ILE A 285 13.19 12.63 11.59
N ALA A 286 12.61 11.61 12.21
CA ALA A 286 11.32 11.73 12.87
C ALA A 286 11.20 10.83 14.09
N VAL A 287 10.36 11.27 15.02
CA VAL A 287 9.87 10.46 16.15
C VAL A 287 8.43 10.08 15.85
N VAL A 288 8.14 8.80 15.93
CA VAL A 288 6.82 8.23 15.62
C VAL A 288 6.30 7.51 16.84
N GLY A 289 5.12 7.93 17.30
CA GLY A 289 4.36 7.25 18.32
C GLY A 289 3.06 6.70 17.76
N ASP A 290 2.74 5.45 18.07
CA ASP A 290 1.53 4.78 17.59
C ASP A 290 1.06 3.77 18.65
N ASN A 291 0.04 4.14 19.41
CA ASN A 291 -0.66 3.27 20.33
C ASN A 291 -2.12 3.06 19.89
N SER A 292 -2.41 3.29 18.61
CA SER A 292 -3.75 3.15 18.08
C SER A 292 -4.20 1.69 18.08
N PHE A 293 -5.45 1.49 18.46
CA PHE A 293 -6.14 0.22 18.43
C PHE A 293 -7.22 0.25 17.34
N PHE A 294 -7.12 -0.65 16.40
CA PHE A 294 -8.03 -0.72 15.26
C PHE A 294 -9.09 -1.80 15.47
N GLY A 295 -10.35 -1.45 15.15
CA GLY A 295 -11.41 -2.41 14.89
C GLY A 295 -11.36 -2.92 13.45
N LEU A 296 -12.44 -3.57 13.02
CA LEU A 296 -12.52 -4.13 11.66
C LEU A 296 -12.48 -3.05 10.56
N THR A 297 -13.03 -1.87 10.83
CA THR A 297 -13.22 -0.82 9.81
C THR A 297 -12.60 0.54 10.18
N ALA A 298 -12.30 0.77 11.44
CA ALA A 298 -11.84 2.07 11.92
C ALA A 298 -11.01 1.95 13.19
N PRO A 299 -10.18 2.97 13.51
CA PRO A 299 -9.53 3.07 14.81
C PRO A 299 -10.57 3.27 15.91
N LEU A 300 -10.49 2.46 16.98
CA LEU A 300 -11.41 2.48 18.11
C LEU A 300 -10.86 3.31 19.28
N ALA A 301 -9.55 3.34 19.46
CA ALA A 301 -8.90 4.02 20.57
C ALA A 301 -7.43 4.30 20.27
N GLY A 302 -6.81 5.13 21.07
CA GLY A 302 -5.40 5.49 20.99
C GLY A 302 -5.16 6.72 20.12
N HIS A 303 -3.89 6.95 19.85
CA HIS A 303 -3.44 8.06 19.02
C HIS A 303 -2.19 7.67 18.24
N ARG A 304 -2.01 8.35 17.11
CA ARG A 304 -0.83 8.22 16.26
C ARG A 304 -0.29 9.59 15.95
N TYR A 305 1.01 9.75 16.07
CA TYR A 305 1.69 11.00 15.73
C TYR A 305 3.06 10.74 15.11
N ARG A 306 3.49 11.68 14.27
CA ARG A 306 4.82 11.73 13.70
C ARG A 306 5.31 13.17 13.75
N PHE A 307 6.42 13.40 14.44
CA PHE A 307 7.14 14.68 14.44
C PHE A 307 8.46 14.49 13.72
N GLY A 308 8.67 15.21 12.65
CA GLY A 308 9.84 15.06 11.83
C GLY A 308 10.35 16.39 11.27
N VAL A 309 11.62 16.36 10.87
CA VAL A 309 12.31 17.44 10.18
C VAL A 309 12.89 16.87 8.88
N ASP A 310 12.62 17.55 7.79
CA ASP A 310 13.13 17.24 6.46
C ASP A 310 14.00 18.39 5.98
N LYS A 311 15.19 18.10 5.48
CA LYS A 311 16.13 19.05 4.87
C LYS A 311 16.40 18.65 3.45
N TYR A 312 16.23 19.58 2.53
CA TYR A 312 16.51 19.43 1.09
C TYR A 312 17.77 20.21 0.71
N PHE A 313 18.54 19.65 -0.25
CA PHE A 313 19.79 20.20 -0.77
C PHE A 313 19.77 20.26 -2.28
#